data_4f0dfea497c5d78e78fdf1e0d677b6eb
#
_entry.id   4f0dfea497c5d78e78fdf1e0d677b6eb
#
_cell.length_a   1.000
_cell.length_b   1.000
_cell.length_c   1.000
_cell.angle_alpha   90.00
_cell.angle_beta   90.00
_cell.angle_gamma   90.00
#
_symmetry.space_group_name_H-M   'P 1'
#
loop_
_entity.id
_entity.type
_entity.pdbx_description
1 polymer ?
#
loop_
_entity_poly.entity_id
_entity_poly.type
_entity_poly.pdbx_seq_one_letter_code
_entity_poly.pdbx_strand_id
1 'polypeptide(L)'
;MRSTLPVLLCLGLSLQQSPRVSSGTLPKPNLWAEPGPVIPRGRSVTLWCQGSLDAKWNCLIKEKPWRPTCRRPLQGPGNRAMFPIPTMTAQDAGGYQCYYQSPAGSSQNSERLELVVTGFYSKPSLSALPSPVVTSGGKVTLQCGSWKEFDSFILMKEGEHHLNWTLDSQQKPSGQFQAQFPVGPVNPTHRWTFACYGYDRSKPQVWSEPSDPLDLLVSGQLPVTPSLSVQPGPTVSSGENVTLLCQSQIKMDTFLLCKEGAADPPLRLRAEYRAPWHQAEFSMRAVTPALGGTYRCYGSHSSSPYLLSRPSAPLDLGVSGPSGGPSPPPSGPRSPAGGPEDQPLTPTDPGPQSGLSTAVTSPEATQGHQVAASESSQVVTYAQLNYLKLRQGTASPPSSQGQEPPTAPSVYTTLAFH
;
A
#
# COMPACT_ATOMS: atom_id res chain seq x y z
N MET A 1 -15.82 109.95 14.90
CA MET A 1 -16.13 109.00 13.84
C MET A 1 -15.60 107.67 14.34
N ARG A 2 -16.47 106.86 14.82
CA ARG A 2 -16.10 105.60 15.44
C ARG A 2 -16.63 104.46 14.50
N SER A 3 -15.78 103.68 14.03
CA SER A 3 -16.06 102.49 13.25
C SER A 3 -16.26 101.28 14.19
N THR A 4 -17.39 100.65 14.19
CA THR A 4 -17.66 99.41 14.89
C THR A 4 -17.57 98.23 13.96
N LEU A 5 -16.60 97.35 14.18
CA LEU A 5 -16.52 96.03 13.54
C LEU A 5 -17.44 95.05 14.22
N PRO A 6 -18.19 94.23 13.52
CA PRO A 6 -18.89 93.08 14.08
C PRO A 6 -17.99 91.83 14.12
N VAL A 7 -17.86 91.27 15.31
CA VAL A 7 -17.17 90.01 15.55
C VAL A 7 -18.10 88.88 15.08
N LEU A 8 -17.74 88.21 14.01
CA LEU A 8 -18.36 86.94 13.56
C LEU A 8 -17.84 85.77 14.41
N LEU A 9 -18.67 85.24 15.31
CA LEU A 9 -18.46 83.99 15.99
C LEU A 9 -18.63 82.82 15.00
N CYS A 10 -17.60 82.22 14.52
CA CYS A 10 -17.59 80.94 13.84
C CYS A 10 -17.73 79.83 14.88
N LEU A 11 -18.97 79.32 15.08
CA LEU A 11 -19.22 78.08 15.75
C LEU A 11 -18.75 76.92 14.86
N GLY A 12 -17.53 76.43 15.12
CA GLY A 12 -17.00 75.23 14.48
C GLY A 12 -17.74 73.99 15.05
N LEU A 13 -18.72 73.53 14.28
CA LEU A 13 -19.23 72.19 14.45
C LEU A 13 -18.16 71.18 14.02
N SER A 14 -17.36 70.69 14.98
CA SER A 14 -16.52 69.53 14.80
C SER A 14 -17.42 68.28 14.63
N LEU A 15 -17.70 67.94 13.38
CA LEU A 15 -18.21 66.63 13.04
C LEU A 15 -17.13 65.62 13.45
N GLN A 16 -17.31 64.98 14.59
CA GLN A 16 -16.59 63.77 14.96
C GLN A 16 -16.92 62.72 13.88
N GLN A 17 -16.05 62.63 12.88
CA GLN A 17 -16.01 61.47 12.02
C GLN A 17 -15.57 60.28 12.89
N SER A 18 -16.56 59.47 13.31
CA SER A 18 -16.26 58.13 13.80
C SER A 18 -15.44 57.42 12.75
N PRO A 19 -14.29 56.85 13.11
CA PRO A 19 -13.51 56.09 12.16
C PRO A 19 -14.42 55.00 11.60
N ARG A 20 -14.73 55.10 10.31
CA ARG A 20 -15.30 53.95 9.59
C ARG A 20 -14.26 52.85 9.74
N VAL A 21 -14.54 51.90 10.62
CA VAL A 21 -13.83 50.62 10.65
C VAL A 21 -14.06 50.05 9.25
N SER A 22 -13.01 50.17 8.44
CA SER A 22 -12.96 49.43 7.17
C SER A 22 -13.24 47.99 7.52
N SER A 23 -14.36 47.47 7.05
CA SER A 23 -14.75 46.06 7.21
C SER A 23 -13.79 45.25 6.36
N GLY A 24 -12.53 45.16 6.81
CA GLY A 24 -11.55 44.23 6.27
C GLY A 24 -12.11 42.82 6.46
N THR A 25 -12.09 42.05 5.41
CA THR A 25 -12.49 40.64 5.48
C THR A 25 -11.63 39.96 6.55
N LEU A 26 -12.29 39.39 7.56
CA LEU A 26 -11.60 38.66 8.62
C LEU A 26 -10.81 37.50 8.00
N PRO A 27 -9.57 37.23 8.46
CA PRO A 27 -8.75 36.16 7.91
C PRO A 27 -9.42 34.80 8.06
N LYS A 28 -9.21 33.89 7.10
CA LYS A 28 -9.70 32.53 7.18
C LYS A 28 -9.08 31.80 8.37
N PRO A 29 -9.84 30.97 9.11
CA PRO A 29 -9.27 30.10 10.13
C PRO A 29 -8.47 28.96 9.50
N ASN A 30 -7.59 28.35 10.31
CA ASN A 30 -6.89 27.12 9.95
C ASN A 30 -7.67 25.91 10.50
N LEU A 31 -7.85 24.88 9.65
CA LEU A 31 -8.52 23.63 10.01
C LEU A 31 -7.60 22.45 9.69
N TRP A 32 -7.37 21.57 10.69
CA TRP A 32 -6.58 20.37 10.50
C TRP A 32 -7.11 19.21 11.36
N ALA A 33 -6.65 18.01 11.08
CA ALA A 33 -6.98 16.78 11.81
C ALA A 33 -5.74 16.20 12.49
N GLU A 34 -5.88 15.70 13.71
CA GLU A 34 -4.86 14.95 14.42
C GLU A 34 -5.40 13.56 14.79
N PRO A 35 -4.65 12.48 14.42
CA PRO A 35 -3.26 12.40 13.89
C PRO A 35 -3.13 12.71 12.40
N GLY A 36 -4.20 12.85 11.64
CA GLY A 36 -4.21 13.15 10.21
C GLY A 36 -5.60 13.00 9.61
N PRO A 37 -5.80 13.26 8.30
CA PRO A 37 -7.11 13.22 7.67
C PRO A 37 -7.57 11.83 7.22
N VAL A 38 -6.68 10.83 7.21
CA VAL A 38 -6.97 9.45 6.81
C VAL A 38 -6.97 8.56 8.06
N ILE A 39 -8.14 8.11 8.48
CA ILE A 39 -8.35 7.48 9.78
C ILE A 39 -8.91 6.07 9.62
N PRO A 40 -8.31 5.05 10.26
CA PRO A 40 -8.89 3.72 10.30
C PRO A 40 -10.24 3.72 11.03
N ARG A 41 -11.18 2.92 10.53
CA ARG A 41 -12.48 2.69 11.16
C ARG A 41 -12.32 2.36 12.64
N GLY A 42 -13.13 2.98 13.49
CA GLY A 42 -13.12 2.74 14.93
C GLY A 42 -12.04 3.51 15.71
N ARG A 43 -11.11 4.19 15.03
CA ARG A 43 -10.12 5.06 15.69
C ARG A 43 -10.68 6.45 15.93
N SER A 44 -10.07 7.14 16.88
CA SER A 44 -10.42 8.53 17.18
C SER A 44 -9.64 9.50 16.31
N VAL A 45 -10.25 10.66 16.04
CA VAL A 45 -9.61 11.80 15.39
C VAL A 45 -10.11 13.09 16.05
N THR A 46 -9.26 14.08 16.11
CA THR A 46 -9.63 15.42 16.59
C THR A 46 -9.47 16.43 15.48
N LEU A 47 -10.54 17.15 15.15
CA LEU A 47 -10.49 18.27 14.23
C LEU A 47 -10.22 19.54 15.03
N TRP A 48 -9.23 20.31 14.61
CA TRP A 48 -8.82 21.56 15.23
C TRP A 48 -9.16 22.72 14.31
N CYS A 49 -9.88 23.71 14.84
CA CYS A 49 -10.15 24.98 14.17
C CYS A 49 -9.49 26.12 14.93
N GLN A 50 -8.60 26.85 14.28
CA GLN A 50 -7.90 27.99 14.86
C GLN A 50 -8.35 29.28 14.19
N GLY A 51 -9.05 30.12 14.95
CA GLY A 51 -9.47 31.46 14.54
C GLY A 51 -8.47 32.53 14.94
N SER A 52 -8.89 33.79 14.81
CA SER A 52 -8.14 34.94 15.33
C SER A 52 -8.17 35.00 16.87
N LEU A 53 -7.25 35.77 17.46
CA LEU A 53 -7.11 35.87 18.93
C LEU A 53 -8.36 36.42 19.63
N ASP A 54 -9.18 37.19 18.95
CA ASP A 54 -10.44 37.78 19.45
C ASP A 54 -11.67 36.89 19.15
N ALA A 55 -11.48 35.71 18.55
CA ALA A 55 -12.55 34.77 18.26
C ALA A 55 -13.23 34.31 19.58
N LYS A 56 -14.54 34.48 19.66
CA LYS A 56 -15.38 34.02 20.78
C LYS A 56 -15.86 32.59 20.59
N TRP A 57 -16.09 32.20 19.35
CA TRP A 57 -16.56 30.89 18.95
C TRP A 57 -15.84 30.44 17.68
N ASN A 58 -15.43 29.18 17.64
CA ASN A 58 -15.03 28.50 16.42
C ASN A 58 -16.11 27.47 16.08
N CYS A 59 -16.57 27.48 14.85
CA CYS A 59 -17.68 26.66 14.37
C CYS A 59 -17.19 25.73 13.27
N LEU A 60 -17.35 24.44 13.49
CA LEU A 60 -17.06 23.39 12.50
C LEU A 60 -18.33 23.09 11.72
N ILE A 61 -18.21 23.01 10.40
CA ILE A 61 -19.28 22.66 9.47
C ILE A 61 -18.90 21.37 8.78
N LYS A 62 -19.81 20.40 8.75
CA LYS A 62 -19.74 19.26 7.86
C LYS A 62 -20.63 19.54 6.64
N GLU A 63 -20.13 19.25 5.43
CA GLU A 63 -20.85 19.58 4.18
C GLU A 63 -22.20 18.87 4.06
N LYS A 64 -22.29 17.64 4.54
CA LYS A 64 -23.55 16.84 4.48
C LYS A 64 -23.72 16.01 5.74
N PRO A 65 -24.75 16.20 6.57
CA PRO A 65 -25.71 17.32 6.55
C PRO A 65 -25.06 18.61 7.02
N TRP A 66 -25.39 19.72 6.42
CA TRP A 66 -24.87 21.04 6.80
C TRP A 66 -25.42 21.44 8.19
N ARG A 67 -24.60 21.19 9.23
CA ARG A 67 -24.92 21.54 10.62
C ARG A 67 -23.67 22.08 11.29
N PRO A 68 -23.63 23.40 11.59
CA PRO A 68 -22.50 23.97 12.30
C PRO A 68 -22.53 23.52 13.77
N THR A 69 -21.38 23.08 14.27
CA THR A 69 -21.16 22.83 15.70
C THR A 69 -20.16 23.86 16.20
N CYS A 70 -20.54 24.68 17.18
CA CYS A 70 -19.69 25.77 17.66
C CYS A 70 -19.14 25.42 19.05
N ARG A 71 -17.85 25.73 19.27
CA ARG A 71 -17.17 25.58 20.55
C ARG A 71 -16.37 26.84 20.87
N ARG A 72 -16.23 27.15 22.16
CA ARG A 72 -15.32 28.19 22.61
C ARG A 72 -13.88 27.72 22.41
N PRO A 73 -12.97 28.65 22.04
CA PRO A 73 -11.55 28.33 22.05
C PRO A 73 -11.08 27.84 23.42
N LEU A 74 -10.12 26.93 23.40
CA LEU A 74 -9.44 26.50 24.62
C LEU A 74 -8.61 27.66 25.19
N GLN A 75 -8.54 27.76 26.51
CA GLN A 75 -7.64 28.70 27.16
C GLN A 75 -6.18 28.28 26.89
N GLY A 76 -5.42 29.15 26.25
CA GLY A 76 -4.02 28.88 25.89
C GLY A 76 -3.60 29.62 24.63
N PRO A 77 -2.35 29.44 24.19
CA PRO A 77 -1.84 30.10 23.00
C PRO A 77 -2.58 29.59 21.75
N GLY A 78 -2.99 30.51 20.88
CA GLY A 78 -3.45 30.22 19.53
C GLY A 78 -4.96 30.16 19.32
N ASN A 79 -5.81 30.39 20.34
CA ASN A 79 -7.27 30.54 20.19
C ASN A 79 -7.94 29.45 19.33
N ARG A 80 -7.64 28.18 19.61
CA ARG A 80 -8.09 27.01 18.87
C ARG A 80 -9.22 26.26 19.60
N ALA A 81 -10.16 25.72 18.84
CA ALA A 81 -11.23 24.86 19.35
C ALA A 81 -11.03 23.42 18.90
N MET A 82 -11.38 22.49 19.78
CA MET A 82 -11.23 21.05 19.58
C MET A 82 -12.59 20.41 19.30
N PHE A 83 -12.65 19.60 18.22
CA PHE A 83 -13.83 18.85 17.83
C PHE A 83 -13.47 17.35 17.75
N PRO A 84 -13.58 16.60 18.85
CA PRO A 84 -13.23 15.19 18.88
C PRO A 84 -14.31 14.34 18.22
N ILE A 85 -13.87 13.36 17.43
CA ILE A 85 -14.66 12.24 16.92
C ILE A 85 -14.07 10.99 17.58
N PRO A 86 -14.68 10.45 18.63
CA PRO A 86 -14.07 9.37 19.43
C PRO A 86 -14.00 8.04 18.68
N THR A 87 -14.91 7.81 17.75
CA THR A 87 -14.98 6.56 16.96
C THR A 87 -15.34 6.88 15.54
N MET A 88 -14.36 6.77 14.64
CA MET A 88 -14.52 7.09 13.22
C MET A 88 -15.41 6.07 12.50
N THR A 89 -16.44 6.54 11.82
CA THR A 89 -17.37 5.76 11.02
C THR A 89 -17.49 6.31 9.61
N ALA A 90 -18.16 5.57 8.70
CA ALA A 90 -18.43 6.08 7.35
C ALA A 90 -19.29 7.35 7.34
N GLN A 91 -20.10 7.54 8.39
CA GLN A 91 -20.93 8.74 8.50
C GLN A 91 -20.10 9.98 8.87
N ASP A 92 -18.96 9.81 9.51
CA ASP A 92 -18.06 10.92 9.89
C ASP A 92 -17.15 11.33 8.73
N ALA A 93 -16.96 10.48 7.74
CA ALA A 93 -16.20 10.79 6.54
C ALA A 93 -16.87 11.90 5.71
N GLY A 94 -16.06 12.71 5.01
CA GLY A 94 -16.56 13.80 4.15
C GLY A 94 -15.78 15.09 4.29
N GLY A 95 -16.29 16.14 3.65
CA GLY A 95 -15.71 17.47 3.68
C GLY A 95 -16.09 18.26 4.94
N TYR A 96 -15.10 18.92 5.51
CA TYR A 96 -15.24 19.79 6.68
C TYR A 96 -14.64 21.15 6.38
N GLN A 97 -15.27 22.19 6.93
CA GLN A 97 -14.74 23.55 6.99
C GLN A 97 -15.01 24.14 8.36
N CYS A 98 -14.29 25.17 8.72
CA CYS A 98 -14.61 25.91 9.93
C CYS A 98 -14.60 27.43 9.68
N TYR A 99 -15.29 28.16 10.55
CA TYR A 99 -15.27 29.60 10.63
C TYR A 99 -15.25 30.03 12.09
N TYR A 100 -14.87 31.26 12.38
CA TYR A 100 -14.97 31.80 13.73
C TYR A 100 -15.86 33.04 13.76
N GLN A 101 -16.36 33.33 14.96
CA GLN A 101 -17.13 34.52 15.27
C GLN A 101 -16.33 35.37 16.28
N SER A 102 -16.13 36.64 15.94
CA SER A 102 -15.49 37.65 16.77
C SER A 102 -16.43 38.85 16.97
N PRO A 103 -16.10 39.81 17.82
CA PRO A 103 -16.88 41.06 17.94
C PRO A 103 -16.96 41.85 16.63
N ALA A 104 -16.02 41.64 15.70
CA ALA A 104 -15.98 42.30 14.40
C ALA A 104 -16.88 41.59 13.36
N GLY A 105 -17.42 40.41 13.68
CA GLY A 105 -18.28 39.63 12.80
C GLY A 105 -17.81 38.17 12.62
N SER A 106 -18.34 37.51 11.59
CA SER A 106 -17.95 36.15 11.21
C SER A 106 -16.86 36.16 10.16
N SER A 107 -15.87 35.25 10.28
CA SER A 107 -14.84 35.04 9.26
C SER A 107 -15.40 34.34 8.02
N GLN A 108 -14.62 34.30 6.97
CA GLN A 108 -14.82 33.35 5.88
C GLN A 108 -14.54 31.91 6.37
N ASN A 109 -15.02 30.90 5.62
CA ASN A 109 -14.70 29.50 5.89
C ASN A 109 -13.21 29.22 5.66
N SER A 110 -12.69 28.28 6.41
CA SER A 110 -11.35 27.69 6.18
C SER A 110 -11.26 27.03 4.80
N GLU A 111 -10.07 26.67 4.41
CA GLU A 111 -9.90 25.68 3.33
C GLU A 111 -10.61 24.36 3.72
N ARG A 112 -11.07 23.63 2.71
CA ARG A 112 -11.80 22.38 2.89
C ARG A 112 -10.84 21.28 3.35
N LEU A 113 -11.18 20.61 4.45
CA LEU A 113 -10.52 19.42 4.94
C LEU A 113 -11.34 18.19 4.54
N GLU A 114 -10.75 17.27 3.80
CA GLU A 114 -11.36 15.97 3.47
C GLU A 114 -11.01 14.96 4.55
N LEU A 115 -12.00 14.45 5.27
CA LEU A 115 -11.81 13.40 6.27
C LEU A 115 -12.20 12.05 5.67
N VAL A 116 -11.24 11.13 5.63
CA VAL A 116 -11.38 9.81 5.02
C VAL A 116 -11.38 8.74 6.10
N VAL A 117 -12.24 7.73 5.93
CA VAL A 117 -12.24 6.53 6.77
C VAL A 117 -11.76 5.32 5.97
N THR A 118 -10.82 4.55 6.54
CA THR A 118 -10.30 3.32 5.93
C THR A 118 -10.78 2.08 6.67
N GLY A 119 -10.60 0.90 6.06
CA GLY A 119 -10.96 -0.38 6.69
C GLY A 119 -12.40 -0.82 6.49
N PHE A 120 -13.10 -0.32 5.47
CA PHE A 120 -14.46 -0.76 5.13
C PHE A 120 -14.51 -1.92 4.14
N TYR A 121 -13.48 -2.05 3.34
CA TYR A 121 -13.38 -3.12 2.35
C TYR A 121 -12.07 -3.87 2.54
N SER A 122 -11.98 -5.09 2.00
CA SER A 122 -10.75 -5.90 2.02
C SER A 122 -9.58 -5.15 1.37
N LYS A 123 -8.39 -5.40 1.91
CA LYS A 123 -7.15 -4.79 1.41
C LYS A 123 -6.86 -5.20 -0.04
N PRO A 124 -6.41 -4.28 -0.91
CA PRO A 124 -5.87 -4.62 -2.21
C PRO A 124 -4.46 -5.22 -2.07
N SER A 125 -3.97 -5.83 -3.14
CA SER A 125 -2.56 -6.22 -3.29
C SER A 125 -1.76 -5.07 -3.89
N LEU A 126 -0.48 -4.96 -3.51
CA LEU A 126 0.47 -3.99 -4.07
C LEU A 126 1.74 -4.72 -4.47
N SER A 127 2.17 -4.55 -5.71
CA SER A 127 3.38 -5.15 -6.28
C SER A 127 4.15 -4.14 -7.10
N ALA A 128 5.43 -4.42 -7.37
CA ALA A 128 6.30 -3.55 -8.15
C ALA A 128 6.80 -4.25 -9.42
N LEU A 129 6.61 -3.63 -10.57
CA LEU A 129 6.99 -4.16 -11.87
C LEU A 129 8.18 -3.39 -12.46
N PRO A 130 9.24 -4.08 -12.92
CA PRO A 130 9.42 -5.53 -12.92
C PRO A 130 9.86 -6.10 -11.56
N SER A 131 10.32 -5.26 -10.63
CA SER A 131 10.84 -5.65 -9.32
C SER A 131 10.83 -4.46 -8.36
N PRO A 132 10.68 -4.69 -7.04
CA PRO A 132 10.84 -3.64 -6.04
C PRO A 132 12.30 -3.22 -5.81
N VAL A 133 13.27 -3.93 -6.36
CA VAL A 133 14.70 -3.57 -6.33
C VAL A 133 15.04 -2.77 -7.57
N VAL A 134 15.41 -1.50 -7.38
CA VAL A 134 15.72 -0.56 -8.46
C VAL A 134 17.11 0.04 -8.29
N THR A 135 17.74 0.45 -9.38
CA THR A 135 18.97 1.26 -9.33
C THR A 135 18.64 2.72 -9.02
N SER A 136 19.61 3.47 -8.50
CA SER A 136 19.46 4.93 -8.31
C SER A 136 19.11 5.62 -9.63
N GLY A 137 18.09 6.47 -9.61
CA GLY A 137 17.53 7.12 -10.80
C GLY A 137 16.58 6.24 -11.62
N GLY A 138 16.41 4.97 -11.23
CA GLY A 138 15.50 4.04 -11.89
C GLY A 138 14.02 4.40 -11.73
N LYS A 139 13.21 3.84 -12.60
CA LYS A 139 11.74 3.94 -12.57
C LYS A 139 11.13 2.56 -12.35
N VAL A 140 9.98 2.52 -11.69
CA VAL A 140 9.22 1.30 -11.39
C VAL A 140 7.74 1.59 -11.57
N THR A 141 6.96 0.57 -11.91
CA THR A 141 5.50 0.69 -11.94
C THR A 141 4.93 -0.06 -10.75
N LEU A 142 4.26 0.65 -9.84
CA LEU A 142 3.54 0.02 -8.74
C LEU A 142 2.15 -0.39 -9.22
N GLN A 143 1.81 -1.66 -9.07
CA GLN A 143 0.53 -2.21 -9.47
C GLN A 143 -0.32 -2.50 -8.24
N CYS A 144 -1.42 -1.80 -8.10
CA CYS A 144 -2.45 -2.04 -7.12
C CYS A 144 -3.54 -2.92 -7.73
N GLY A 145 -3.96 -3.99 -7.06
CA GLY A 145 -4.92 -4.95 -7.61
C GLY A 145 -5.92 -5.47 -6.58
N SER A 146 -7.14 -5.79 -7.00
CA SER A 146 -8.19 -6.36 -6.16
C SER A 146 -9.12 -7.25 -6.97
N TRP A 147 -9.69 -8.28 -6.30
CA TRP A 147 -10.80 -9.05 -6.85
C TRP A 147 -12.15 -8.38 -6.58
N LYS A 148 -12.22 -7.49 -5.57
CA LYS A 148 -13.37 -6.62 -5.38
C LYS A 148 -13.31 -5.52 -6.44
N GLU A 149 -14.43 -5.27 -7.08
CA GLU A 149 -14.62 -4.13 -7.96
C GLU A 149 -14.49 -2.83 -7.17
N PHE A 150 -13.46 -2.06 -7.50
CA PHE A 150 -13.28 -0.68 -7.08
C PHE A 150 -13.27 0.20 -8.31
N ASP A 151 -13.89 1.37 -8.24
CA ASP A 151 -13.85 2.35 -9.34
C ASP A 151 -12.46 2.96 -9.51
N SER A 152 -11.74 3.12 -8.41
CA SER A 152 -10.43 3.76 -8.42
C SER A 152 -9.54 3.22 -7.31
N PHE A 153 -8.23 3.32 -7.53
CA PHE A 153 -7.20 3.04 -6.54
C PHE A 153 -6.42 4.31 -6.21
N ILE A 154 -5.97 4.39 -4.96
CA ILE A 154 -5.14 5.46 -4.44
C ILE A 154 -3.83 4.86 -3.97
N LEU A 155 -2.72 5.42 -4.44
CA LEU A 155 -1.38 5.11 -3.96
C LEU A 155 -0.93 6.22 -3.00
N MET A 156 -0.54 5.83 -1.78
CA MET A 156 0.01 6.74 -0.77
C MET A 156 1.46 6.39 -0.46
N LYS A 157 2.31 7.40 -0.38
CA LYS A 157 3.68 7.27 0.11
C LYS A 157 3.72 7.58 1.60
N GLU A 158 4.38 6.74 2.38
CA GLU A 158 4.54 6.93 3.82
C GLU A 158 5.25 8.25 4.13
N GLY A 159 4.72 9.00 5.12
CA GLY A 159 5.25 10.31 5.53
C GLY A 159 4.81 11.49 4.67
N GLU A 160 4.11 11.27 3.59
CA GLU A 160 3.62 12.34 2.69
C GLU A 160 2.09 12.31 2.63
N HIS A 161 1.44 13.10 3.48
CA HIS A 161 -0.03 13.17 3.55
C HIS A 161 -0.70 13.88 2.36
N HIS A 162 0.07 14.48 1.47
CA HIS A 162 -0.44 15.29 0.35
C HIS A 162 -0.23 14.66 -1.04
N LEU A 163 0.54 13.58 -1.16
CA LEU A 163 0.76 12.89 -2.43
C LEU A 163 -0.13 11.66 -2.55
N ASN A 164 -1.41 11.91 -2.79
CA ASN A 164 -2.35 10.87 -3.14
C ASN A 164 -2.44 10.79 -4.67
N TRP A 165 -1.87 9.74 -5.25
CA TRP A 165 -2.07 9.43 -6.66
C TRP A 165 -3.31 8.58 -6.81
N THR A 166 -4.30 9.10 -7.50
CA THR A 166 -5.54 8.39 -7.78
C THR A 166 -5.60 8.03 -9.24
N LEU A 167 -5.86 6.77 -9.53
CA LEU A 167 -6.08 6.28 -10.89
C LEU A 167 -7.34 5.43 -10.94
N ASP A 168 -8.03 5.53 -12.08
CA ASP A 168 -9.17 4.70 -12.38
C ASP A 168 -8.76 3.24 -12.52
N SER A 169 -9.63 2.38 -12.04
CA SER A 169 -9.48 0.94 -12.11
C SER A 169 -9.69 0.44 -13.54
N GLN A 170 -8.89 -0.54 -13.94
CA GLN A 170 -9.01 -1.27 -15.19
C GLN A 170 -9.25 -2.74 -14.89
N GLN A 171 -10.32 -3.30 -15.47
CA GLN A 171 -10.59 -4.72 -15.35
C GLN A 171 -9.72 -5.52 -16.31
N LYS A 172 -9.03 -6.53 -15.80
CA LYS A 172 -8.29 -7.50 -16.62
C LYS A 172 -9.19 -8.61 -17.15
N PRO A 173 -8.79 -9.32 -18.21
CA PRO A 173 -9.48 -10.52 -18.67
C PRO A 173 -9.63 -11.61 -17.59
N SER A 174 -8.74 -11.63 -16.59
CA SER A 174 -8.82 -12.50 -15.42
C SER A 174 -9.97 -12.16 -14.45
N GLY A 175 -10.66 -11.02 -14.64
CA GLY A 175 -11.68 -10.49 -13.73
C GLY A 175 -11.11 -9.65 -12.58
N GLN A 176 -9.79 -9.54 -12.46
CA GLN A 176 -9.15 -8.70 -11.45
C GLN A 176 -9.19 -7.21 -11.87
N PHE A 177 -9.44 -6.34 -10.93
CA PHE A 177 -9.38 -4.88 -11.08
C PHE A 177 -8.02 -4.37 -10.66
N GLN A 178 -7.41 -3.45 -11.43
CA GLN A 178 -6.07 -2.94 -11.14
C GLN A 178 -5.86 -1.50 -11.61
N ALA A 179 -4.86 -0.84 -11.00
CA ALA A 179 -4.27 0.40 -11.48
C ALA A 179 -2.74 0.32 -11.43
N GLN A 180 -2.07 1.00 -12.37
CA GLN A 180 -0.62 1.01 -12.51
C GLN A 180 -0.07 2.41 -12.34
N PHE A 181 0.73 2.62 -11.30
CA PHE A 181 1.29 3.91 -10.90
C PHE A 181 2.77 3.97 -11.29
N PRO A 182 3.18 4.81 -12.24
CA PRO A 182 4.58 5.01 -12.56
C PRO A 182 5.26 5.82 -11.46
N VAL A 183 6.32 5.27 -10.86
CA VAL A 183 7.07 5.86 -9.75
C VAL A 183 8.52 6.06 -10.15
N GLY A 184 9.09 7.20 -9.83
CA GLY A 184 10.50 7.53 -10.07
C GLY A 184 10.71 8.90 -10.72
N PRO A 185 11.97 9.32 -10.86
CA PRO A 185 13.21 8.58 -10.55
C PRO A 185 13.40 8.34 -9.04
N VAL A 186 13.73 7.10 -8.67
CA VAL A 186 13.97 6.72 -7.28
C VAL A 186 15.37 7.14 -6.86
N ASN A 187 15.49 7.89 -5.77
CA ASN A 187 16.76 8.32 -5.22
C ASN A 187 17.06 7.64 -3.87
N PRO A 188 18.34 7.47 -3.51
CA PRO A 188 18.74 6.79 -2.27
C PRO A 188 18.60 7.66 -1.01
N THR A 189 18.28 8.94 -1.13
CA THR A 189 18.25 9.89 0.01
C THR A 189 16.97 9.76 0.84
N HIS A 190 15.94 9.17 0.28
CA HIS A 190 14.63 9.01 0.92
C HIS A 190 14.21 7.54 0.95
N ARG A 191 13.48 7.17 1.98
CA ARG A 191 12.77 5.89 2.00
C ARG A 191 11.50 5.99 1.14
N TRP A 192 11.27 4.98 0.34
CA TRP A 192 10.14 4.88 -0.58
C TRP A 192 9.24 3.72 -0.16
N THR A 193 8.36 3.99 0.79
CA THR A 193 7.37 3.02 1.25
C THR A 193 6.00 3.44 0.77
N PHE A 194 5.25 2.51 0.19
CA PHE A 194 3.94 2.77 -0.38
C PHE A 194 2.90 1.80 0.16
N ALA A 195 1.67 2.27 0.22
CA ALA A 195 0.48 1.45 0.40
C ALA A 195 -0.61 1.93 -0.56
N CYS A 196 -1.46 1.03 -1.02
CA CYS A 196 -2.59 1.40 -1.85
C CYS A 196 -3.93 1.07 -1.20
N TYR A 197 -4.96 1.79 -1.63
CA TYR A 197 -6.33 1.67 -1.20
C TYR A 197 -7.24 1.63 -2.42
N GLY A 198 -8.39 0.96 -2.29
CA GLY A 198 -9.47 1.04 -3.27
C GLY A 198 -10.69 1.75 -2.70
N TYR A 199 -11.44 2.43 -3.55
CA TYR A 199 -12.70 3.08 -3.18
C TYR A 199 -13.71 3.08 -4.33
N ASP A 200 -14.99 3.28 -3.97
CA ASP A 200 -16.11 3.42 -4.90
C ASP A 200 -16.46 4.91 -5.05
N ARG A 201 -16.64 5.38 -6.26
CA ARG A 201 -16.97 6.80 -6.56
C ARG A 201 -18.28 7.29 -5.90
N SER A 202 -19.17 6.35 -5.59
CA SER A 202 -20.39 6.67 -4.84
C SER A 202 -20.12 7.09 -3.39
N LYS A 203 -18.96 6.67 -2.83
CA LYS A 203 -18.50 6.95 -1.45
C LYS A 203 -16.99 7.23 -1.42
N PRO A 204 -16.53 8.34 -2.02
CA PRO A 204 -15.11 8.58 -2.27
C PRO A 204 -14.28 8.78 -0.99
N GLN A 205 -14.90 9.02 0.16
CA GLN A 205 -14.21 9.14 1.46
C GLN A 205 -14.22 7.84 2.29
N VAL A 206 -14.72 6.72 1.72
CA VAL A 206 -14.76 5.42 2.39
C VAL A 206 -13.87 4.45 1.62
N TRP A 207 -12.71 4.14 2.20
CA TRP A 207 -11.68 3.35 1.54
C TRP A 207 -11.54 1.94 2.12
N SER A 208 -10.88 1.08 1.38
CA SER A 208 -10.47 -0.25 1.83
C SER A 208 -9.47 -0.18 2.99
N GLU A 209 -9.15 -1.32 3.57
CA GLU A 209 -7.90 -1.46 4.32
C GLU A 209 -6.72 -1.14 3.40
N PRO A 210 -5.59 -0.63 3.97
CA PRO A 210 -4.37 -0.48 3.18
C PRO A 210 -3.87 -1.84 2.69
N SER A 211 -3.24 -1.86 1.52
CA SER A 211 -2.40 -2.99 1.13
C SER A 211 -1.30 -3.23 2.16
N ASP A 212 -0.66 -4.38 2.13
CA ASP A 212 0.62 -4.54 2.80
C ASP A 212 1.61 -3.49 2.27
N PRO A 213 2.43 -2.88 3.14
CA PRO A 213 3.36 -1.84 2.71
C PRO A 213 4.44 -2.42 1.80
N LEU A 214 4.78 -1.70 0.74
CA LEU A 214 5.83 -2.05 -0.20
C LEU A 214 6.97 -1.04 -0.12
N ASP A 215 8.16 -1.53 0.22
CA ASP A 215 9.40 -0.75 0.18
C ASP A 215 10.06 -0.89 -1.20
N LEU A 216 10.40 0.24 -1.83
CA LEU A 216 11.35 0.23 -2.93
C LEU A 216 12.76 0.23 -2.37
N LEU A 217 13.60 -0.64 -2.91
CA LEU A 217 14.95 -0.90 -2.45
C LEU A 217 15.95 -0.40 -3.51
N VAL A 218 16.94 0.38 -3.09
CA VAL A 218 17.89 0.99 -4.02
C VAL A 218 19.19 0.18 -4.03
N SER A 219 19.46 -0.53 -5.12
CA SER A 219 20.64 -1.37 -5.29
C SER A 219 21.88 -0.57 -5.67
N GLY A 220 23.06 -1.16 -5.41
CA GLY A 220 24.35 -0.60 -5.79
C GLY A 220 24.85 0.53 -4.91
N GLN A 221 24.22 0.76 -3.74
CA GLN A 221 24.59 1.83 -2.83
C GLN A 221 25.75 1.45 -1.90
N LEU A 222 25.89 0.18 -1.61
CA LEU A 222 27.03 -0.33 -0.83
C LEU A 222 28.05 -0.96 -1.80
N PRO A 223 29.36 -0.67 -1.66
CA PRO A 223 30.40 -1.14 -2.59
C PRO A 223 30.79 -2.61 -2.34
N VAL A 224 29.85 -3.43 -1.98
CA VAL A 224 30.00 -4.85 -1.67
C VAL A 224 29.18 -5.67 -2.65
N THR A 225 29.74 -6.80 -3.08
CA THR A 225 29.05 -7.78 -3.91
C THR A 225 29.03 -9.10 -3.16
N PRO A 226 27.89 -9.55 -2.63
CA PRO A 226 27.78 -10.85 -1.97
C PRO A 226 27.91 -11.99 -2.97
N SER A 227 28.29 -13.18 -2.50
CA SER A 227 28.22 -14.43 -3.28
C SER A 227 26.90 -15.15 -3.03
N LEU A 228 26.41 -15.85 -4.04
CA LEU A 228 25.21 -16.67 -3.97
C LEU A 228 25.56 -18.08 -4.46
N SER A 229 25.24 -19.08 -3.66
CA SER A 229 25.44 -20.51 -3.99
C SER A 229 24.18 -21.30 -3.65
N VAL A 230 24.08 -22.52 -4.18
CA VAL A 230 22.92 -23.40 -4.04
C VAL A 230 23.32 -24.79 -3.60
N GLN A 231 22.54 -25.41 -2.73
CA GLN A 231 22.71 -26.78 -2.28
C GLN A 231 21.36 -27.52 -2.36
N PRO A 232 21.35 -28.78 -2.87
CA PRO A 232 22.48 -29.61 -3.28
C PRO A 232 23.09 -29.19 -4.62
N GLY A 233 22.36 -28.50 -5.50
CA GLY A 233 22.84 -28.06 -6.80
C GLY A 233 21.83 -27.18 -7.53
N PRO A 234 22.21 -26.62 -8.70
CA PRO A 234 21.36 -25.69 -9.44
C PRO A 234 20.18 -26.36 -10.17
N THR A 235 20.18 -27.68 -10.25
CA THR A 235 19.08 -28.45 -10.89
C THR A 235 18.55 -29.46 -9.88
N VAL A 236 17.26 -29.41 -9.60
CA VAL A 236 16.56 -30.25 -8.62
C VAL A 236 15.22 -30.73 -9.15
N SER A 237 14.70 -31.81 -8.57
CA SER A 237 13.38 -32.33 -8.91
C SER A 237 12.28 -31.63 -8.08
N SER A 238 11.10 -31.54 -8.65
CA SER A 238 9.91 -31.04 -7.92
C SER A 238 9.69 -31.87 -6.64
N GLY A 239 9.45 -31.19 -5.52
CA GLY A 239 9.30 -31.81 -4.20
C GLY A 239 10.58 -31.89 -3.39
N GLU A 240 11.75 -31.66 -3.96
CA GLU A 240 13.01 -31.62 -3.24
C GLU A 240 13.18 -30.32 -2.44
N ASN A 241 14.15 -30.33 -1.52
CA ASN A 241 14.51 -29.16 -0.73
C ASN A 241 15.77 -28.51 -1.30
N VAL A 242 15.77 -27.18 -1.36
CA VAL A 242 16.91 -26.39 -1.85
C VAL A 242 17.24 -25.31 -0.83
N THR A 243 18.53 -25.08 -0.64
CA THR A 243 19.04 -23.98 0.18
C THR A 243 19.90 -23.06 -0.68
N LEU A 244 19.50 -21.80 -0.78
CA LEU A 244 20.29 -20.75 -1.39
C LEU A 244 21.08 -20.03 -0.29
N LEU A 245 22.41 -20.07 -0.39
CA LEU A 245 23.31 -19.50 0.59
C LEU A 245 23.88 -18.18 0.06
N CYS A 246 23.60 -17.10 0.76
CA CYS A 246 24.10 -15.77 0.50
C CYS A 246 25.20 -15.42 1.50
N GLN A 247 26.40 -15.01 1.04
CA GLN A 247 27.57 -14.80 1.88
C GLN A 247 28.33 -13.54 1.52
N SER A 248 28.98 -12.91 2.53
CA SER A 248 29.91 -11.80 2.36
C SER A 248 30.98 -11.83 3.45
N GLN A 249 32.24 -11.51 3.12
CA GLN A 249 33.29 -11.30 4.11
C GLN A 249 33.15 -9.92 4.78
N ILE A 250 32.53 -8.95 4.08
CA ILE A 250 32.21 -7.65 4.64
C ILE A 250 30.95 -7.79 5.49
N LYS A 251 30.96 -7.18 6.67
CA LYS A 251 29.81 -7.20 7.59
C LYS A 251 28.53 -6.72 6.91
N MET A 252 27.51 -7.56 6.92
CA MET A 252 26.13 -7.25 6.54
C MET A 252 25.23 -7.64 7.71
N ASP A 253 24.18 -6.85 7.95
CA ASP A 253 23.21 -7.15 9.00
C ASP A 253 22.07 -8.01 8.48
N THR A 254 21.79 -7.91 7.17
CA THR A 254 20.68 -8.60 6.53
C THR A 254 21.04 -8.95 5.09
N PHE A 255 20.57 -10.10 4.62
CA PHE A 255 20.58 -10.46 3.22
C PHE A 255 19.18 -10.54 2.64
N LEU A 256 19.07 -10.18 1.38
CA LEU A 256 17.83 -10.21 0.60
C LEU A 256 18.04 -11.11 -0.61
N LEU A 257 17.10 -12.02 -0.82
CA LEU A 257 17.07 -12.89 -1.99
C LEU A 257 15.93 -12.46 -2.92
N CYS A 258 16.26 -12.11 -4.14
CA CYS A 258 15.33 -11.69 -5.19
C CYS A 258 15.30 -12.71 -6.30
N LYS A 259 14.12 -13.06 -6.78
CA LYS A 259 13.92 -13.76 -8.04
C LYS A 259 13.72 -12.73 -9.14
N GLU A 260 14.46 -12.84 -10.25
CA GLU A 260 14.31 -11.92 -11.38
C GLU A 260 12.91 -12.02 -11.99
N GLY A 261 12.35 -10.87 -12.35
CA GLY A 261 10.99 -10.78 -12.90
C GLY A 261 9.86 -11.03 -11.90
N ALA A 262 10.16 -11.27 -10.62
CA ALA A 262 9.13 -11.36 -9.58
C ALA A 262 8.75 -9.97 -9.07
N ALA A 263 7.45 -9.71 -9.08
CA ALA A 263 6.87 -8.45 -8.58
C ALA A 263 6.73 -8.40 -7.04
N ASP A 264 6.95 -9.56 -6.39
CA ASP A 264 6.83 -9.72 -4.95
C ASP A 264 8.06 -9.15 -4.21
N PRO A 265 7.88 -8.72 -2.93
CA PRO A 265 8.99 -8.29 -2.12
C PRO A 265 10.06 -9.38 -1.95
N PRO A 266 11.37 -9.01 -1.92
CA PRO A 266 12.44 -9.97 -1.69
C PRO A 266 12.31 -10.70 -0.36
N LEU A 267 12.76 -11.95 -0.33
CA LEU A 267 12.94 -12.67 0.92
C LEU A 267 14.07 -12.01 1.72
N ARG A 268 13.83 -11.73 2.99
CA ARG A 268 14.77 -11.04 3.86
C ARG A 268 15.11 -11.90 5.07
N LEU A 269 16.42 -12.12 5.32
CA LEU A 269 16.92 -12.83 6.49
C LEU A 269 18.05 -12.05 7.17
N ARG A 270 18.08 -12.13 8.50
CA ARG A 270 19.20 -11.60 9.30
C ARG A 270 20.46 -12.38 8.98
N ALA A 271 21.58 -11.69 8.87
CA ALA A 271 22.88 -12.33 8.68
C ALA A 271 23.34 -13.00 9.97
N GLU A 272 23.91 -14.20 9.84
CA GLU A 272 24.62 -14.91 10.88
C GLU A 272 26.13 -14.82 10.59
N TYR A 273 26.95 -14.62 11.63
CA TYR A 273 28.39 -14.66 11.47
C TYR A 273 28.91 -16.08 11.67
N ARG A 274 29.46 -16.67 10.62
CA ARG A 274 30.16 -17.93 10.63
C ARG A 274 31.54 -17.70 10.02
N ALA A 275 32.53 -17.49 10.88
CA ALA A 275 33.86 -17.04 10.52
C ALA A 275 34.44 -17.74 9.28
N PRO A 276 34.93 -16.99 8.27
CA PRO A 276 35.06 -15.54 8.22
C PRO A 276 33.86 -14.85 7.56
N TRP A 277 32.70 -15.51 7.40
CA TRP A 277 31.57 -15.09 6.58
C TRP A 277 30.41 -14.56 7.42
N HIS A 278 29.80 -13.50 6.94
CA HIS A 278 28.41 -13.13 7.25
C HIS A 278 27.53 -13.79 6.22
N GLN A 279 26.54 -14.57 6.65
CA GLN A 279 25.75 -15.39 5.73
C GLN A 279 24.29 -15.49 6.13
N ALA A 280 23.43 -15.84 5.15
CA ALA A 280 22.04 -16.21 5.35
C ALA A 280 21.67 -17.39 4.45
N GLU A 281 20.93 -18.34 5.02
CA GLU A 281 20.48 -19.56 4.35
C GLU A 281 18.98 -19.45 4.03
N PHE A 282 18.65 -19.34 2.76
CA PHE A 282 17.27 -19.29 2.27
C PHE A 282 16.83 -20.69 1.88
N SER A 283 16.20 -21.39 2.82
CA SER A 283 15.73 -22.77 2.60
C SER A 283 14.33 -22.79 1.98
N MET A 284 14.21 -23.46 0.85
CA MET A 284 12.95 -23.72 0.15
C MET A 284 12.66 -25.22 0.24
N ARG A 285 11.48 -25.56 0.79
CA ARG A 285 11.06 -26.95 0.96
C ARG A 285 10.05 -27.31 -0.13
N ALA A 286 10.11 -28.55 -0.60
CA ALA A 286 9.21 -29.09 -1.58
C ALA A 286 9.08 -28.14 -2.80
N VAL A 287 10.21 -27.82 -3.44
CA VAL A 287 10.23 -26.86 -4.56
C VAL A 287 9.35 -27.31 -5.70
N THR A 288 8.70 -26.34 -6.33
CA THR A 288 7.85 -26.54 -7.50
C THR A 288 8.47 -25.83 -8.70
N PRO A 289 8.07 -26.18 -9.94
CA PRO A 289 8.56 -25.48 -11.14
C PRO A 289 8.38 -23.94 -11.09
N ALA A 290 7.37 -23.45 -10.37
CA ALA A 290 7.16 -22.02 -10.16
C ALA A 290 8.28 -21.33 -9.37
N LEU A 291 9.04 -22.08 -8.56
CA LEU A 291 10.21 -21.56 -7.82
C LEU A 291 11.49 -21.61 -8.67
N GLY A 292 11.50 -22.28 -9.82
CA GLY A 292 12.59 -22.22 -10.77
C GLY A 292 12.75 -20.81 -11.36
N GLY A 293 13.99 -20.45 -11.73
CA GLY A 293 14.32 -19.14 -12.32
C GLY A 293 15.62 -18.58 -11.79
N THR A 294 15.94 -17.35 -12.20
CA THR A 294 17.18 -16.66 -11.84
C THR A 294 17.04 -15.91 -10.52
N TYR A 295 17.97 -16.13 -9.62
CA TYR A 295 18.04 -15.50 -8.32
C TYR A 295 19.26 -14.61 -8.15
N ARG A 296 19.10 -13.52 -7.39
CA ARG A 296 20.21 -12.65 -6.96
C ARG A 296 20.08 -12.35 -5.47
N CYS A 297 21.23 -12.19 -4.85
CA CYS A 297 21.36 -11.83 -3.44
C CYS A 297 21.90 -10.42 -3.29
N TYR A 298 21.42 -9.72 -2.26
CA TYR A 298 21.86 -8.39 -1.86
C TYR A 298 22.10 -8.37 -0.36
N GLY A 299 23.05 -7.53 0.10
CA GLY A 299 23.26 -7.23 1.52
C GLY A 299 22.75 -5.84 1.86
N SER A 300 22.34 -5.64 3.12
CA SER A 300 21.98 -4.34 3.66
C SER A 300 22.40 -4.18 5.12
N HIS A 301 22.48 -2.93 5.58
CA HIS A 301 22.72 -2.57 6.98
C HIS A 301 21.41 -2.19 7.68
N SER A 302 21.32 -2.48 8.97
CA SER A 302 20.14 -2.16 9.80
C SER A 302 19.88 -0.65 9.89
N SER A 303 20.93 0.17 9.78
CA SER A 303 20.81 1.64 9.78
C SER A 303 20.12 2.21 8.54
N SER A 304 20.20 1.49 7.40
CA SER A 304 19.62 1.91 6.14
C SER A 304 19.14 0.69 5.35
N PRO A 305 18.07 0.02 5.81
CA PRO A 305 17.64 -1.30 5.31
C PRO A 305 17.08 -1.27 3.87
N TYR A 306 16.85 -0.08 3.31
CA TYR A 306 16.40 0.13 1.94
C TYR A 306 17.56 0.38 0.95
N LEU A 307 18.79 0.59 1.44
CA LEU A 307 20.00 0.73 0.63
C LEU A 307 20.70 -0.62 0.53
N LEU A 308 20.84 -1.12 -0.69
CA LEU A 308 21.38 -2.43 -0.95
C LEU A 308 22.80 -2.38 -1.53
N SER A 309 23.52 -3.46 -1.32
CA SER A 309 24.78 -3.75 -2.01
C SER A 309 24.59 -3.87 -3.52
N ARG A 310 25.69 -4.05 -4.25
CA ARG A 310 25.64 -4.57 -5.62
C ARG A 310 25.03 -5.98 -5.58
N PRO A 311 24.34 -6.41 -6.66
CA PRO A 311 23.80 -7.76 -6.75
C PRO A 311 24.91 -8.81 -6.81
N SER A 312 24.65 -10.00 -6.27
CA SER A 312 25.47 -11.18 -6.56
C SER A 312 25.47 -11.51 -8.06
N ALA A 313 26.37 -12.37 -8.51
CA ALA A 313 26.21 -13.07 -9.77
C ALA A 313 24.81 -13.74 -9.81
N PRO A 314 24.17 -13.80 -11.00
CA PRO A 314 22.89 -14.50 -11.14
C PRO A 314 23.10 -16.00 -10.90
N LEU A 315 22.12 -16.64 -10.28
CA LEU A 315 22.08 -18.07 -10.06
C LEU A 315 20.78 -18.62 -10.63
N ASP A 316 20.88 -19.48 -11.63
CA ASP A 316 19.72 -20.12 -12.25
C ASP A 316 19.38 -21.41 -11.51
N LEU A 317 18.17 -21.50 -10.97
CA LEU A 317 17.61 -22.67 -10.34
C LEU A 317 16.64 -23.36 -11.30
N GLY A 318 17.06 -24.55 -11.79
CA GLY A 318 16.22 -25.42 -12.61
C GLY A 318 15.42 -26.37 -11.71
N VAL A 319 14.10 -26.37 -11.86
CA VAL A 319 13.20 -27.32 -11.17
C VAL A 319 12.51 -28.16 -12.24
N SER A 320 12.92 -29.44 -12.34
CA SER A 320 12.25 -30.38 -13.25
C SER A 320 10.90 -30.82 -12.68
N GLY A 321 9.89 -30.92 -13.55
CA GLY A 321 8.59 -31.48 -13.18
C GLY A 321 8.72 -32.92 -12.69
N PRO A 322 7.69 -33.49 -12.02
CA PRO A 322 7.70 -34.90 -11.71
C PRO A 322 7.87 -35.68 -12.99
N SER A 323 8.93 -36.51 -13.04
CA SER A 323 9.16 -37.45 -14.14
C SER A 323 8.02 -38.49 -14.10
N GLY A 324 6.89 -38.10 -14.65
CA GLY A 324 5.68 -38.91 -14.65
C GLY A 324 5.39 -39.45 -16.04
N GLY A 325 5.86 -40.65 -16.28
CA GLY A 325 5.43 -41.49 -17.40
C GLY A 325 6.45 -42.58 -17.71
N PRO A 326 6.10 -43.86 -17.61
CA PRO A 326 6.95 -44.89 -18.19
C PRO A 326 7.05 -44.62 -19.71
N SER A 327 8.27 -44.47 -20.20
CA SER A 327 8.55 -44.41 -21.64
C SER A 327 7.84 -45.57 -22.31
N PRO A 328 7.08 -45.33 -23.42
CA PRO A 328 6.54 -46.43 -24.19
C PRO A 328 7.70 -47.31 -24.65
N PRO A 329 7.57 -48.65 -24.60
CA PRO A 329 8.63 -49.55 -25.04
C PRO A 329 8.98 -49.26 -26.49
N PRO A 330 10.26 -49.39 -26.90
CA PRO A 330 10.70 -49.13 -28.25
C PRO A 330 9.94 -50.07 -29.19
N SER A 331 9.22 -49.51 -30.13
CA SER A 331 8.59 -50.27 -31.24
C SER A 331 9.70 -50.88 -32.06
N GLY A 332 9.81 -52.23 -32.00
CA GLY A 332 10.71 -52.99 -32.84
C GLY A 332 10.39 -52.85 -34.34
N PRO A 333 11.35 -53.13 -35.22
CA PRO A 333 11.22 -52.85 -36.62
C PRO A 333 10.20 -53.80 -37.30
N ARG A 334 9.18 -53.27 -37.94
CA ARG A 334 8.31 -54.01 -38.87
C ARG A 334 8.95 -54.01 -40.25
N SER A 335 9.28 -55.21 -40.76
CA SER A 335 9.62 -55.47 -42.15
C SER A 335 8.41 -55.31 -43.08
N PRO A 336 8.63 -54.97 -44.34
CA PRO A 336 7.56 -54.67 -45.29
C PRO A 336 7.14 -55.93 -46.13
N ALA A 337 5.86 -56.06 -46.40
CA ALA A 337 5.37 -56.92 -47.48
C ALA A 337 4.04 -56.43 -48.04
N GLY A 338 4.06 -56.11 -49.35
CA GLY A 338 3.08 -56.46 -50.36
C GLY A 338 1.80 -55.64 -50.50
N GLY A 339 1.72 -54.83 -51.59
CA GLY A 339 0.47 -54.32 -52.15
C GLY A 339 -0.28 -55.40 -52.96
N PRO A 340 -1.24 -55.13 -53.95
CA PRO A 340 -1.76 -53.85 -54.41
C PRO A 340 -3.33 -53.80 -54.58
N GLU A 341 -3.85 -52.66 -55.10
CA GLU A 341 -5.09 -52.45 -55.93
C GLU A 341 -6.45 -52.57 -55.17
N ASP A 342 -7.42 -51.68 -55.26
CA ASP A 342 -8.07 -50.99 -56.38
C ASP A 342 -9.03 -49.88 -55.83
N GLN A 343 -9.20 -48.83 -56.65
CA GLN A 343 -10.24 -47.77 -56.55
C GLN A 343 -11.52 -48.24 -57.29
N PRO A 344 -12.65 -47.46 -57.51
CA PRO A 344 -13.15 -46.21 -56.90
C PRO A 344 -14.69 -46.24 -56.71
N LEU A 345 -15.25 -45.14 -56.25
CA LEU A 345 -16.43 -44.41 -56.75
C LEU A 345 -17.29 -43.76 -55.68
N THR A 346 -17.41 -42.45 -55.81
CA THR A 346 -18.42 -41.53 -55.27
C THR A 346 -19.77 -41.72 -56.02
N PRO A 347 -20.89 -40.94 -55.81
CA PRO A 347 -21.27 -39.94 -54.83
C PRO A 347 -22.75 -40.07 -54.38
N THR A 348 -23.26 -39.21 -53.49
CA THR A 348 -24.48 -38.37 -53.66
C THR A 348 -25.09 -37.90 -52.33
N ASP A 349 -25.20 -36.60 -52.22
CA ASP A 349 -26.10 -35.83 -51.35
C ASP A 349 -27.55 -35.96 -51.89
N PRO A 350 -28.65 -35.65 -51.15
CA PRO A 350 -28.97 -34.37 -50.50
C PRO A 350 -29.91 -34.43 -49.23
N GLY A 351 -29.92 -33.29 -48.50
CA GLY A 351 -30.91 -32.97 -47.44
C GLY A 351 -32.35 -32.74 -47.96
N PRO A 352 -33.30 -32.10 -47.32
CA PRO A 352 -33.30 -31.36 -46.07
C PRO A 352 -34.60 -31.52 -45.20
N GLN A 353 -34.76 -30.61 -44.19
CA GLN A 353 -36.03 -30.05 -43.62
C GLN A 353 -36.60 -30.53 -42.28
N SER A 354 -36.57 -29.60 -41.35
CA SER A 354 -37.67 -28.92 -40.64
C SER A 354 -38.53 -29.66 -39.62
N GLY A 355 -38.77 -28.90 -38.53
CA GLY A 355 -40.00 -28.98 -37.72
C GLY A 355 -39.84 -28.90 -36.21
N LEU A 356 -39.88 -27.75 -35.66
CA LEU A 356 -40.88 -27.13 -34.77
C LEU A 356 -41.42 -27.93 -33.58
N SER A 357 -41.31 -27.33 -32.43
CA SER A 357 -42.35 -26.99 -31.44
C SER A 357 -42.39 -27.71 -30.09
N THR A 358 -42.31 -26.83 -29.12
CA THR A 358 -43.12 -26.61 -27.89
C THR A 358 -43.02 -27.56 -26.69
N ALA A 359 -42.61 -26.93 -25.62
CA ALA A 359 -43.33 -26.66 -24.36
C ALA A 359 -43.36 -27.68 -23.21
N VAL A 360 -42.90 -27.18 -22.06
CA VAL A 360 -43.59 -27.15 -20.74
C VAL A 360 -43.34 -28.31 -19.75
N THR A 361 -43.00 -27.86 -18.54
CA THR A 361 -43.20 -28.37 -17.15
C THR A 361 -42.09 -29.15 -16.49
N SER A 362 -41.61 -28.51 -15.41
CA SER A 362 -41.07 -29.14 -14.20
C SER A 362 -42.15 -29.98 -13.46
N PRO A 363 -41.88 -30.91 -12.51
CA PRO A 363 -41.13 -30.59 -11.29
C PRO A 363 -40.30 -31.73 -10.66
N GLU A 364 -39.48 -31.32 -9.71
CA GLU A 364 -39.15 -31.95 -8.40
C GLU A 364 -38.43 -33.31 -8.25
N ALA A 365 -37.41 -33.21 -7.44
CA ALA A 365 -36.96 -34.05 -6.33
C ALA A 365 -35.82 -35.06 -6.52
N THR A 366 -34.73 -34.76 -5.82
CA THR A 366 -33.96 -35.60 -4.88
C THR A 366 -32.87 -36.54 -5.40
N GLN A 367 -31.72 -36.38 -4.72
CA GLN A 367 -30.60 -37.29 -4.43
C GLN A 367 -29.39 -37.33 -5.35
N GLY A 368 -28.33 -36.72 -4.82
CA GLY A 368 -27.06 -37.30 -4.40
C GLY A 368 -26.22 -38.00 -5.46
N HIS A 369 -25.23 -37.29 -5.99
CA HIS A 369 -23.96 -37.90 -6.36
C HIS A 369 -22.81 -36.91 -6.16
N GLN A 370 -21.80 -37.39 -5.43
CA GLN A 370 -20.47 -36.81 -5.26
C GLN A 370 -19.87 -36.48 -6.62
N VAL A 371 -19.51 -35.19 -6.79
CA VAL A 371 -18.64 -34.76 -7.87
C VAL A 371 -17.28 -34.45 -7.26
N ALA A 372 -16.28 -35.10 -7.81
CA ALA A 372 -14.88 -34.98 -7.46
C ALA A 372 -14.43 -33.54 -7.43
N ALA A 373 -13.74 -33.18 -6.33
CA ALA A 373 -13.05 -31.90 -6.18
C ALA A 373 -11.98 -31.77 -7.27
N SER A 374 -12.14 -30.77 -8.11
CA SER A 374 -11.04 -30.29 -8.96
C SER A 374 -10.01 -29.63 -8.05
N GLU A 375 -8.81 -30.17 -8.03
CA GLU A 375 -7.65 -29.58 -7.40
C GLU A 375 -7.40 -28.18 -7.99
N SER A 376 -7.76 -27.13 -7.23
CA SER A 376 -7.26 -25.80 -7.48
C SER A 376 -5.78 -25.79 -7.11
N SER A 377 -4.91 -25.70 -8.10
CA SER A 377 -3.48 -25.48 -7.96
C SER A 377 -3.27 -24.20 -7.12
N GLN A 378 -2.97 -24.36 -5.83
CA GLN A 378 -2.62 -23.24 -4.96
C GLN A 378 -1.24 -22.75 -5.38
N VAL A 379 -1.22 -21.59 -6.00
CA VAL A 379 0.02 -20.82 -6.20
C VAL A 379 0.48 -20.37 -4.83
N VAL A 380 1.50 -21.03 -4.29
CA VAL A 380 2.13 -20.63 -3.03
C VAL A 380 2.92 -19.36 -3.29
N THR A 381 2.38 -18.22 -2.88
CA THR A 381 3.08 -16.93 -2.98
C THR A 381 4.21 -16.84 -1.93
N TYR A 382 5.23 -16.04 -2.21
CA TYR A 382 6.36 -15.80 -1.28
C TYR A 382 5.91 -15.33 0.12
N ALA A 383 4.76 -14.69 0.23
CA ALA A 383 4.15 -14.31 1.50
C ALA A 383 3.77 -15.52 2.38
N GLN A 384 3.34 -16.64 1.78
CA GLN A 384 3.02 -17.86 2.52
C GLN A 384 4.25 -18.57 3.08
N LEU A 385 5.39 -18.48 2.39
CA LEU A 385 6.67 -19.01 2.89
C LEU A 385 7.13 -18.26 4.15
N ASN A 386 6.97 -16.96 4.21
CA ASN A 386 7.30 -16.17 5.40
C ASN A 386 6.39 -16.48 6.59
N TYR A 387 5.11 -16.77 6.37
CA TYR A 387 4.16 -17.08 7.42
C TYR A 387 4.40 -18.45 8.08
N LEU A 388 4.82 -19.44 7.30
CA LEU A 388 5.15 -20.77 7.80
C LEU A 388 6.42 -20.78 8.67
N LYS A 389 7.38 -19.91 8.36
CA LYS A 389 8.64 -19.79 9.13
C LYS A 389 8.44 -19.10 10.49
N LEU A 390 7.49 -18.16 10.60
CA LEU A 390 7.17 -17.48 11.86
C LEU A 390 6.43 -18.38 12.88
N ARG A 391 5.73 -19.42 12.43
CA ARG A 391 5.02 -20.35 13.32
C ARG A 391 5.88 -21.42 13.99
N GLN A 392 7.09 -21.64 13.53
CA GLN A 392 8.00 -22.68 14.09
C GLN A 392 9.05 -22.13 15.08
N GLY A 393 9.05 -20.83 15.40
CA GLY A 393 10.02 -20.16 16.25
C GLY A 393 9.61 -19.83 17.69
N THR A 394 8.41 -20.21 18.12
CA THR A 394 7.98 -19.97 19.51
C THR A 394 7.98 -21.26 20.34
N ALA A 395 9.17 -21.67 20.77
CA ALA A 395 9.32 -22.47 21.96
C ALA A 395 9.51 -21.50 23.14
N SER A 396 8.61 -21.60 24.11
CA SER A 396 8.60 -20.78 25.33
C SER A 396 9.85 -21.04 26.18
N PRO A 397 10.50 -20.00 26.74
CA PRO A 397 11.47 -20.22 27.80
C PRO A 397 10.76 -20.32 29.17
N PRO A 398 11.39 -21.02 30.15
CA PRO A 398 10.80 -21.22 31.46
C PRO A 398 10.87 -19.96 32.32
N SER A 399 9.86 -19.83 33.16
CA SER A 399 9.71 -18.79 34.18
C SER A 399 10.85 -18.81 35.21
N SER A 400 11.47 -17.65 35.46
CA SER A 400 12.20 -17.37 36.70
C SER A 400 11.87 -15.96 37.19
N GLN A 401 11.60 -15.91 38.49
CA GLN A 401 11.19 -14.80 39.30
C GLN A 401 12.24 -13.69 39.45
N GLY A 402 11.77 -12.43 39.47
CA GLY A 402 12.21 -11.42 40.45
C GLY A 402 13.53 -10.71 40.20
N GLN A 403 13.45 -9.45 39.82
CA GLN A 403 14.08 -8.32 40.53
C GLN A 403 13.91 -7.01 39.70
N GLU A 404 13.40 -5.98 40.34
CA GLU A 404 13.34 -4.61 39.81
C GLU A 404 14.76 -4.02 39.69
N PRO A 405 15.05 -3.23 38.66
CA PRO A 405 16.22 -2.36 38.65
C PRO A 405 15.87 -0.91 38.98
N PRO A 406 16.82 -0.13 39.54
CA PRO A 406 16.57 1.20 40.06
C PRO A 406 16.56 2.27 38.94
N THR A 407 15.76 3.29 39.20
CA THR A 407 15.67 4.57 38.48
C THR A 407 17.00 5.28 38.32
N ALA A 408 17.34 5.68 37.09
CA ALA A 408 18.39 6.66 36.81
C ALA A 408 17.81 7.91 36.14
N PRO A 409 18.29 9.11 36.46
CA PRO A 409 17.69 10.38 36.06
C PRO A 409 18.09 10.79 34.64
N SER A 410 17.11 11.35 33.92
CA SER A 410 17.29 11.94 32.60
C SER A 410 17.98 13.31 32.71
N VAL A 411 19.12 13.46 32.04
CA VAL A 411 19.78 14.75 31.84
C VAL A 411 19.39 15.29 30.47
N TYR A 412 18.68 16.41 30.45
CA TYR A 412 18.45 17.20 29.24
C TYR A 412 19.58 18.19 29.05
N THR A 413 20.29 18.08 27.94
CA THR A 413 21.22 19.13 27.48
C THR A 413 20.54 19.93 26.36
N THR A 414 20.33 21.20 26.66
CA THR A 414 19.88 22.24 25.73
C THR A 414 21.07 22.71 24.91
N LEU A 415 21.03 22.60 23.59
CA LEU A 415 21.96 23.25 22.69
C LEU A 415 21.31 24.49 22.11
N ALA A 416 21.85 25.65 22.46
CA ALA A 416 21.55 26.94 21.88
C ALA A 416 22.36 27.11 20.59
N PHE A 417 21.72 27.59 19.53
CA PHE A 417 22.39 28.05 18.31
C PHE A 417 22.54 29.55 18.34
N HIS A 418 23.74 29.99 18.06
CA HIS A 418 24.09 31.34 17.62
C HIS A 418 24.01 31.43 16.09
#